data_bad1e8366e3b631bd206941fc7ad3b63
#
_entry.id   bad1e8366e3b631bd206941fc7ad3b63
#
_cell.length_a   1.000
_cell.length_b   1.000
_cell.length_c   1.000
_cell.angle_alpha   90.00
_cell.angle_beta   90.00
_cell.angle_gamma   90.00
#
_symmetry.space_group_name_H-M   'P 1'
#
loop_
_entity.id
_entity.type
_entity.pdbx_description
1 polymer ?
#
loop_
_entity_poly.entity_id
_entity_poly.type
_entity_poly.pdbx_seq_one_letter_code
_entity_poly.pdbx_strand_id
1 'polypeptide(L)'
;MNDYSAQNKRAWEYNAYDFWVKQCGPPEERAKKDLADPVGMLKRYAACFDAYPGVKVANICGSCGKKAVPLAILGADVTVFDISEDNRRYALETAAAAGVPLGYEVCDILEIDTEAYGNCFDVVLMEGGVLHYF
;
A
#
# COMPACT_ATOMS: atom_id res chain seq x y z
N MET A 1 -7.56 2.63 19.42
CA MET A 1 -6.95 3.78 18.70
C MET A 1 -6.85 4.96 19.64
N ASN A 2 -5.66 5.53 19.82
CA ASN A 2 -5.49 6.71 20.66
C ASN A 2 -5.98 7.98 19.94
N ASP A 3 -6.08 9.11 20.66
CA ASP A 3 -6.61 10.36 20.09
C ASP A 3 -5.76 10.88 18.92
N TYR A 4 -4.46 10.66 18.98
CA TYR A 4 -3.54 11.07 17.94
C TYR A 4 -3.78 10.28 16.64
N SER A 5 -3.92 8.97 16.77
CA SER A 5 -4.24 8.09 15.65
C SER A 5 -5.62 8.38 15.06
N ALA A 6 -6.61 8.66 15.91
CA ALA A 6 -7.95 9.03 15.46
C ALA A 6 -7.93 10.36 14.68
N GLN A 7 -7.15 11.32 15.11
CA GLN A 7 -6.96 12.58 14.42
C GLN A 7 -6.28 12.38 13.07
N ASN A 8 -5.23 11.57 13.03
CA ASN A 8 -4.53 11.22 11.80
C ASN A 8 -5.46 10.52 10.82
N LYS A 9 -6.29 9.58 11.30
CA LYS A 9 -7.26 8.89 10.46
C LYS A 9 -8.22 9.88 9.78
N ARG A 10 -8.78 10.82 10.53
CA ARG A 10 -9.68 11.84 9.98
C ARG A 10 -8.99 12.70 8.92
N ALA A 11 -7.74 13.08 9.17
CA ALA A 11 -6.96 13.89 8.23
C ALA A 11 -6.68 13.14 6.94
N TRP A 12 -6.27 11.87 7.03
CA TRP A 12 -5.92 11.06 5.87
C TRP A 12 -7.13 10.55 5.09
N GLU A 13 -8.30 10.48 5.71
CA GLU A 13 -9.54 10.06 5.02
C GLU A 13 -10.27 11.22 4.36
N TYR A 14 -9.99 12.46 4.72
CA TYR A 14 -10.71 13.61 4.18
C TYR A 14 -10.54 13.70 2.65
N ASN A 15 -11.61 13.33 1.92
CA ASN A 15 -11.64 13.29 0.46
C ASN A 15 -10.46 12.51 -0.17
N ALA A 16 -9.94 11.51 0.53
CA ALA A 16 -8.73 10.81 0.08
C ALA A 16 -8.94 10.08 -1.25
N TYR A 17 -10.08 9.42 -1.45
CA TYR A 17 -10.36 8.74 -2.72
C TYR A 17 -10.34 9.72 -3.89
N ASP A 18 -11.06 10.83 -3.79
CA ASP A 18 -11.11 11.85 -4.84
C ASP A 18 -9.74 12.48 -5.09
N PHE A 19 -8.97 12.67 -4.01
CA PHE A 19 -7.59 13.15 -4.12
C PHE A 19 -6.74 12.22 -4.98
N TRP A 20 -6.81 10.91 -4.75
CA TRP A 20 -6.03 9.95 -5.53
C TRP A 20 -6.50 9.86 -6.98
N VAL A 21 -7.80 9.97 -7.23
CA VAL A 21 -8.32 10.04 -8.61
C VAL A 21 -7.73 11.23 -9.35
N LYS A 22 -7.62 12.38 -8.70
CA LYS A 22 -7.00 13.57 -9.30
C LYS A 22 -5.49 13.40 -9.51
N GLN A 23 -4.79 12.82 -8.54
CA GLN A 23 -3.33 12.70 -8.59
C GLN A 23 -2.85 11.58 -9.51
N CYS A 24 -3.53 10.47 -9.53
CA CYS A 24 -3.08 9.23 -10.19
C CYS A 24 -4.01 8.78 -11.33
N GLY A 25 -5.12 9.47 -11.53
CA GLY A 25 -6.19 9.05 -12.43
C GLY A 25 -7.13 8.04 -11.77
N PRO A 26 -8.23 7.68 -12.45
CA PRO A 26 -9.09 6.59 -12.00
C PRO A 26 -8.30 5.30 -11.82
N PRO A 27 -8.74 4.39 -10.94
CA PRO A 27 -8.00 3.13 -10.68
C PRO A 27 -7.66 2.35 -11.94
N GLU A 28 -8.54 2.30 -12.93
CA GLU A 28 -8.30 1.61 -14.21
C GLU A 28 -7.14 2.20 -15.00
N GLU A 29 -7.03 3.52 -15.03
CA GLU A 29 -5.92 4.21 -15.70
C GLU A 29 -4.60 4.03 -14.94
N ARG A 30 -4.65 4.11 -13.62
CA ARG A 30 -3.50 3.86 -12.77
C ARG A 30 -2.99 2.42 -12.96
N ALA A 31 -3.89 1.45 -13.02
CA ALA A 31 -3.56 0.05 -13.27
C ALA A 31 -2.82 -0.14 -14.60
N LYS A 32 -3.24 0.56 -15.64
CA LYS A 32 -2.54 0.51 -16.94
C LYS A 32 -1.11 1.01 -16.84
N LYS A 33 -0.88 2.09 -16.09
CA LYS A 33 0.47 2.63 -15.88
C LYS A 33 1.34 1.63 -15.09
N ASP A 34 0.79 1.05 -14.05
CA ASP A 34 1.49 0.06 -13.23
C ASP A 34 1.85 -1.19 -14.04
N LEU A 35 0.93 -1.67 -14.90
CA LEU A 35 1.16 -2.82 -15.77
C LEU A 35 2.20 -2.53 -16.85
N ALA A 36 2.27 -1.30 -17.34
CA ALA A 36 3.20 -0.94 -18.41
C ALA A 36 4.66 -1.02 -17.97
N ASP A 37 4.96 -0.63 -16.73
CA ASP A 37 6.33 -0.66 -16.20
C ASP A 37 6.32 -0.80 -14.67
N PRO A 38 6.00 -1.99 -14.14
CA PRO A 38 5.88 -2.16 -12.69
C PRO A 38 7.20 -1.92 -11.96
N VAL A 39 8.34 -2.32 -12.52
CA VAL A 39 9.65 -2.07 -11.91
C VAL A 39 9.94 -0.57 -11.85
N GLY A 40 9.69 0.15 -12.93
CA GLY A 40 9.88 1.60 -12.97
C GLY A 40 8.98 2.35 -11.98
N MET A 41 7.78 1.85 -11.74
CA MET A 41 6.86 2.42 -10.76
C MET A 41 7.35 2.27 -9.31
N LEU A 42 8.22 1.32 -9.04
CA LEU A 42 8.85 1.15 -7.72
C LEU A 42 9.95 2.17 -7.46
N LYS A 43 10.48 2.78 -8.53
CA LYS A 43 11.57 3.77 -8.44
C LYS A 43 12.76 3.17 -7.67
N ARG A 44 13.32 3.92 -6.72
CA ARG A 44 14.49 3.47 -5.93
C ARG A 44 14.22 2.19 -5.12
N TYR A 45 12.98 1.89 -4.80
CA TYR A 45 12.66 0.71 -4.00
C TYR A 45 12.84 -0.61 -4.74
N ALA A 46 12.91 -0.58 -6.09
CA ALA A 46 13.22 -1.77 -6.86
C ALA A 46 14.56 -2.41 -6.47
N ALA A 47 15.54 -1.60 -6.06
CA ALA A 47 16.83 -2.08 -5.62
C ALA A 47 16.80 -2.89 -4.30
N CYS A 48 15.69 -2.84 -3.57
CA CYS A 48 15.51 -3.59 -2.32
C CYS A 48 15.14 -5.06 -2.56
N PHE A 49 14.90 -5.45 -3.81
CA PHE A 49 14.41 -6.79 -4.16
C PHE A 49 15.36 -7.49 -5.12
N ASP A 50 15.80 -8.69 -4.76
CA ASP A 50 16.55 -9.57 -5.67
C ASP A 50 15.61 -10.33 -6.60
N ALA A 51 14.41 -10.66 -6.11
CA ALA A 51 13.34 -11.30 -6.85
C ALA A 51 12.00 -10.87 -6.28
N TYR A 52 10.92 -10.97 -7.08
CA TYR A 52 9.58 -10.59 -6.65
C TYR A 52 8.63 -11.76 -6.41
N PRO A 53 8.63 -12.82 -7.25
CA PRO A 53 7.63 -13.88 -7.11
C PRO A 53 7.67 -14.56 -5.76
N GLY A 54 6.52 -14.59 -5.06
CA GLY A 54 6.36 -15.27 -3.78
C GLY A 54 6.97 -14.55 -2.57
N VAL A 55 7.64 -13.42 -2.77
CA VAL A 55 8.18 -12.62 -1.66
C VAL A 55 7.01 -12.00 -0.89
N LYS A 56 6.98 -12.23 0.43
CA LYS A 56 5.93 -11.70 1.31
C LYS A 56 6.32 -10.32 1.80
N VAL A 57 5.55 -9.32 1.43
CA VAL A 57 5.83 -7.91 1.73
C VAL A 57 4.74 -7.33 2.61
N ALA A 58 5.16 -6.71 3.73
CA ALA A 58 4.30 -5.84 4.52
C ALA A 58 4.60 -4.39 4.10
N ASN A 59 3.64 -3.73 3.46
CA ASN A 59 3.76 -2.32 3.10
C ASN A 59 3.08 -1.47 4.17
N ILE A 60 3.87 -1.01 5.12
CA ILE A 60 3.40 -0.24 6.28
C ILE A 60 3.10 1.20 5.85
N CYS A 61 1.91 1.68 6.19
CA CYS A 61 1.42 2.99 5.76
C CYS A 61 1.49 3.15 4.23
N GLY A 62 1.08 2.11 3.53
CA GLY A 62 1.21 2.00 2.07
C GLY A 62 0.24 2.86 1.27
N SER A 63 -0.64 3.60 1.93
CA SER A 63 -1.51 4.59 1.31
C SER A 63 -2.41 3.98 0.22
N CYS A 64 -2.42 4.58 -0.95
CA CYS A 64 -3.26 4.16 -2.08
C CYS A 64 -2.67 3.02 -2.91
N GLY A 65 -1.58 2.39 -2.46
CA GLY A 65 -0.99 1.25 -3.13
C GLY A 65 0.00 1.58 -4.26
N LYS A 66 0.61 2.75 -4.25
CA LYS A 66 1.55 3.17 -5.31
C LYS A 66 2.70 2.20 -5.52
N LYS A 67 3.19 1.58 -4.45
CA LYS A 67 4.24 0.56 -4.50
C LYS A 67 3.67 -0.84 -4.41
N ALA A 68 2.61 -1.02 -3.62
CA ALA A 68 2.00 -2.32 -3.39
C ALA A 68 1.46 -2.96 -4.67
N VAL A 69 0.74 -2.20 -5.49
CA VAL A 69 0.17 -2.74 -6.74
C VAL A 69 1.27 -3.14 -7.73
N PRO A 70 2.29 -2.32 -8.02
CA PRO A 70 3.42 -2.77 -8.83
C PRO A 70 4.11 -4.03 -8.30
N LEU A 71 4.32 -4.14 -7.00
CA LEU A 71 4.90 -5.34 -6.39
C LEU A 71 4.02 -6.58 -6.62
N ALA A 72 2.70 -6.44 -6.45
CA ALA A 72 1.76 -7.51 -6.70
C ALA A 72 1.75 -7.95 -8.17
N ILE A 73 1.86 -7.01 -9.10
CA ILE A 73 1.98 -7.29 -10.54
C ILE A 73 3.23 -8.13 -10.81
N LEU A 74 4.31 -7.86 -10.11
CA LEU A 74 5.58 -8.61 -10.25
C LEU A 74 5.56 -9.97 -9.56
N GLY A 75 4.48 -10.32 -8.88
CA GLY A 75 4.29 -11.63 -8.26
C GLY A 75 4.56 -11.69 -6.77
N ALA A 76 4.87 -10.56 -6.12
CA ALA A 76 5.01 -10.51 -4.67
C ALA A 76 3.66 -10.71 -3.98
N ASP A 77 3.68 -11.28 -2.79
CA ASP A 77 2.52 -11.43 -1.91
C ASP A 77 2.50 -10.24 -0.95
N VAL A 78 1.69 -9.22 -1.29
CA VAL A 78 1.73 -7.92 -0.60
C VAL A 78 0.51 -7.75 0.29
N THR A 79 0.75 -7.30 1.52
CA THR A 79 -0.28 -6.80 2.42
C THR A 79 0.05 -5.37 2.80
N VAL A 80 -0.89 -4.47 2.54
CA VAL A 80 -0.79 -3.06 2.96
C VAL A 80 -1.43 -2.91 4.34
N PHE A 81 -0.79 -2.13 5.18
CA PHE A 81 -1.32 -1.72 6.49
C PHE A 81 -1.43 -0.20 6.50
N ASP A 82 -2.65 0.32 6.60
CA ASP A 82 -2.89 1.76 6.56
C ASP A 82 -4.15 2.09 7.37
N ILE A 83 -4.29 3.34 7.75
CA ILE A 83 -5.38 3.78 8.62
C ILE A 83 -6.64 4.22 7.85
N SER A 84 -6.55 4.41 6.54
CA SER A 84 -7.62 5.00 5.72
C SER A 84 -8.39 3.97 4.90
N GLU A 85 -9.71 3.94 5.08
CA GLU A 85 -10.62 3.14 4.26
C GLU A 85 -10.65 3.60 2.80
N ASP A 86 -10.54 4.90 2.57
CA ASP A 86 -10.51 5.47 1.21
C ASP A 86 -9.24 5.05 0.46
N ASN A 87 -8.11 5.04 1.14
CA ASN A 87 -6.85 4.54 0.57
C ASN A 87 -6.98 3.06 0.19
N ARG A 88 -7.58 2.27 1.07
CA ARG A 88 -7.86 0.85 0.82
C ARG A 88 -8.70 0.68 -0.44
N ARG A 89 -9.80 1.42 -0.52
CA ARG A 89 -10.72 1.35 -1.66
C ARG A 89 -9.99 1.61 -2.97
N TYR A 90 -9.22 2.69 -3.04
CA TYR A 90 -8.47 3.04 -4.24
C TYR A 90 -7.44 1.95 -4.61
N ALA A 91 -6.69 1.46 -3.63
CA ALA A 91 -5.68 0.44 -3.85
C ALA A 91 -6.28 -0.87 -4.34
N LEU A 92 -7.38 -1.33 -3.73
CA LEU A 92 -8.05 -2.58 -4.12
C LEU A 92 -8.72 -2.48 -5.49
N GLU A 93 -9.29 -1.33 -5.83
CA GLU A 93 -9.86 -1.11 -7.16
C GLU A 93 -8.76 -1.10 -8.23
N THR A 94 -7.61 -0.50 -7.93
CA THR A 94 -6.45 -0.52 -8.83
C THR A 94 -5.91 -1.94 -9.02
N ALA A 95 -5.76 -2.69 -7.95
CA ALA A 95 -5.30 -4.09 -8.01
C ALA A 95 -6.28 -4.97 -8.80
N ALA A 96 -7.57 -4.80 -8.59
CA ALA A 96 -8.60 -5.53 -9.34
C ALA A 96 -8.53 -5.20 -10.84
N ALA A 97 -8.37 -3.94 -11.19
CA ALA A 97 -8.22 -3.51 -12.59
C ALA A 97 -6.94 -4.07 -13.22
N ALA A 98 -5.87 -4.23 -12.45
CA ALA A 98 -4.64 -4.87 -12.90
C ALA A 98 -4.71 -6.41 -12.92
N GLY A 99 -5.75 -6.99 -12.35
CA GLY A 99 -5.93 -8.44 -12.30
C GLY A 99 -5.02 -9.15 -11.30
N VAL A 100 -4.62 -8.48 -10.23
CA VAL A 100 -3.71 -9.04 -9.22
C VAL A 100 -4.34 -9.01 -7.82
N PRO A 101 -4.00 -10.00 -6.95
CA PRO A 101 -4.44 -9.96 -5.57
C PRO A 101 -3.65 -8.93 -4.76
N LEU A 102 -4.30 -8.32 -3.78
CA LEU A 102 -3.68 -7.40 -2.84
C LEU A 102 -4.36 -7.54 -1.49
N GLY A 103 -3.56 -7.83 -0.45
CA GLY A 103 -4.02 -7.78 0.92
C GLY A 103 -4.01 -6.35 1.44
N TYR A 104 -5.03 -5.98 2.21
CA TYR A 104 -5.11 -4.64 2.78
C TYR A 104 -5.80 -4.68 4.14
N GLU A 105 -5.07 -4.29 5.17
CA GLU A 105 -5.58 -4.20 6.53
C GLU A 105 -5.71 -2.74 6.94
N VAL A 106 -6.94 -2.30 7.19
CA VAL A 106 -7.18 -0.96 7.75
C VAL A 106 -7.00 -1.03 9.26
N CYS A 107 -5.94 -0.42 9.75
CA CYS A 107 -5.60 -0.45 11.16
C CYS A 107 -4.69 0.71 11.54
N ASP A 108 -4.68 1.01 12.84
CA ASP A 108 -3.61 1.80 13.42
C ASP A 108 -2.39 0.90 13.56
N ILE A 109 -1.28 1.23 12.90
CA ILE A 109 -0.07 0.40 12.95
C ILE A 109 0.48 0.25 14.37
N LEU A 110 0.19 1.19 15.26
CA LEU A 110 0.58 1.11 16.66
C LEU A 110 -0.20 0.02 17.43
N GLU A 111 -1.31 -0.44 16.86
CA GLU A 111 -2.19 -1.45 17.45
C GLU A 111 -2.16 -2.78 16.67
N ILE A 112 -1.23 -2.94 15.73
CA ILE A 112 -1.14 -4.16 14.92
C ILE A 112 -0.92 -5.38 15.81
N ASP A 113 -1.58 -6.49 15.45
CA ASP A 113 -1.41 -7.77 16.14
C ASP A 113 -0.06 -8.40 15.75
N THR A 114 0.96 -8.14 16.56
CA THR A 114 2.31 -8.64 16.32
C THR A 114 2.42 -10.15 16.48
N GLU A 115 1.51 -10.79 17.22
CA GLU A 115 1.47 -12.24 17.33
C GLU A 115 0.94 -12.87 16.04
N ALA A 116 -0.11 -12.29 15.46
CA ALA A 116 -0.70 -12.80 14.21
C ALA A 116 0.25 -12.60 13.03
N TYR A 117 0.99 -11.49 12.99
CA TYR A 117 1.83 -11.13 11.85
C TYR A 117 3.33 -11.30 12.07
N GLY A 118 3.76 -11.67 13.27
CA GLY A 118 5.18 -11.92 13.56
C GLY A 118 5.74 -13.01 12.65
N ASN A 119 6.88 -12.75 12.01
CA ASN A 119 7.56 -13.65 11.09
C ASN A 119 6.75 -14.07 9.85
N CYS A 120 5.69 -13.31 9.49
CA CYS A 120 4.88 -13.60 8.31
C CYS A 120 5.43 -12.97 7.02
N PHE A 121 6.39 -12.04 7.13
CA PHE A 121 6.86 -11.25 6.00
C PHE A 121 8.36 -11.38 5.79
N ASP A 122 8.77 -11.39 4.52
CA ASP A 122 10.18 -11.40 4.11
C ASP A 122 10.74 -9.97 4.06
N VAL A 123 9.90 -9.00 3.71
CA VAL A 123 10.28 -7.59 3.56
C VAL A 123 9.24 -6.71 4.23
N VAL A 124 9.70 -5.71 4.96
CA VAL A 124 8.85 -4.63 5.49
C VAL A 124 9.24 -3.35 4.76
N LEU A 125 8.28 -2.79 4.03
CA LEU A 125 8.47 -1.59 3.24
C LEU A 125 7.71 -0.42 3.89
N MET A 126 8.45 0.64 4.23
CA MET A 126 7.91 1.91 4.70
C MET A 126 8.51 3.01 3.83
N GLU A 127 7.68 3.66 3.03
CA GLU A 127 8.19 4.66 2.09
C GLU A 127 7.94 6.09 2.57
N GLY A 128 8.88 6.99 2.24
CA GLY A 128 8.69 8.44 2.30
C GLY A 128 8.26 9.03 3.64
N GLY A 129 9.16 9.26 4.60
CA GLY A 129 8.89 10.11 5.76
C GLY A 129 7.79 9.65 6.72
N VAL A 130 7.38 8.39 6.66
CA VAL A 130 6.26 7.85 7.44
C VAL A 130 6.50 7.93 8.95
N LEU A 131 7.74 7.74 9.39
CA LEU A 131 8.05 7.65 10.81
C LEU A 131 7.74 8.91 11.61
N HIS A 132 7.69 10.07 11.00
CA HIS A 132 7.38 11.31 11.73
C HIS A 132 5.90 11.49 12.07
N TYR A 133 5.03 10.60 11.62
CA TYR A 133 3.63 10.57 12.01
C TYR A 133 3.39 9.83 13.34
N PHE A 134 4.43 9.25 13.92
CA PHE A 134 4.30 8.46 15.16
C PHE A 134 5.01 9.07 16.36
#